data_7b18758b80241e8da6f7ea383a1d2db7
#
_entry.id   7b18758b80241e8da6f7ea383a1d2db7
#
_cell.length_a   1.000
_cell.length_b   1.000
_cell.length_c   1.000
_cell.angle_alpha   90.00
_cell.angle_beta   90.00
_cell.angle_gamma   90.00
#
_symmetry.space_group_name_H-M   'P 1'
#
loop_
_entity.id
_entity.type
_entity.pdbx_description
1 polymer ?
#
loop_
_entity_poly.entity_id
_entity_poly.type
_entity_poly.pdbx_seq_one_letter_code
_entity_poly.pdbx_strand_id
1 'polypeptide(L)'
;MYLSLTSWSFPALTLEETAAISRIIGIGALDISTKGRPGLDKAQLLADPRAAAERVAALQVKVPNFYHHFGDNLADRNLALPGTIGANARDLEKVLTFADAAGIATIFFLPGIINPGQSRSEATAAAAESIKVLLDVAKDFSAEICIEPIIRSFAESPAVVEELVDRTGIRLALDYSHFVCLGYTQEQIDPLCRHAAHIHLRQASMGKLQERFARGSINFPALFGTLRDSGYDGALAIEYVHQDFLNASSDDVMTETVTMRDCFNGWAAGGA
;
A
#
# COMPACT_ATOMS: atom_id res chain seq x y z
N MET A 1 12.63 11.28 -1.35
CA MET A 1 11.16 10.99 -1.41
C MET A 1 10.52 11.75 -2.56
N TYR A 2 9.46 11.21 -3.16
CA TYR A 2 8.67 11.83 -4.22
C TYR A 2 7.22 11.34 -4.15
N LEU A 3 6.27 12.11 -4.72
CA LEU A 3 4.86 11.74 -4.68
C LEU A 3 4.49 10.71 -5.74
N SER A 4 3.57 9.83 -5.40
CA SER A 4 2.81 8.95 -6.27
C SER A 4 1.31 9.14 -6.02
N LEU A 5 0.48 8.71 -6.95
CA LEU A 5 -0.97 8.70 -6.83
C LEU A 5 -1.45 7.26 -6.92
N THR A 6 -2.42 6.86 -6.12
CA THR A 6 -2.99 5.50 -6.27
C THR A 6 -4.04 5.47 -7.37
N SER A 7 -3.97 4.48 -8.26
CA SER A 7 -4.93 4.36 -9.38
C SER A 7 -6.37 4.14 -8.87
N TRP A 8 -6.53 3.42 -7.79
CA TRP A 8 -7.85 3.11 -7.19
C TRP A 8 -8.51 4.30 -6.47
N SER A 9 -7.84 5.45 -6.38
CA SER A 9 -8.46 6.72 -5.96
C SER A 9 -9.55 7.20 -6.92
N PHE A 10 -9.52 6.74 -8.17
CA PHE A 10 -10.45 7.15 -9.23
C PHE A 10 -11.15 5.93 -9.87
N PRO A 11 -12.04 5.23 -9.15
CA PRO A 11 -12.59 3.94 -9.57
C PRO A 11 -13.44 3.98 -10.84
N ALA A 12 -13.90 5.16 -11.26
CA ALA A 12 -14.66 5.35 -12.50
C ALA A 12 -13.78 5.48 -13.76
N LEU A 13 -12.48 5.76 -13.59
CA LEU A 13 -11.54 5.99 -14.68
C LEU A 13 -10.86 4.71 -15.16
N THR A 14 -10.25 4.74 -16.33
CA THR A 14 -9.29 3.72 -16.78
C THR A 14 -7.91 4.00 -16.18
N LEU A 15 -7.01 3.04 -16.32
CA LEU A 15 -5.62 3.20 -15.88
C LEU A 15 -4.91 4.32 -16.65
N GLU A 16 -5.18 4.42 -17.97
CA GLU A 16 -4.63 5.43 -18.85
C GLU A 16 -5.15 6.84 -18.51
N GLU A 17 -6.44 6.96 -18.18
CA GLU A 17 -7.05 8.22 -17.73
C GLU A 17 -6.47 8.65 -16.37
N THR A 18 -6.29 7.71 -15.45
CA THR A 18 -5.68 8.00 -14.14
C THR A 18 -4.22 8.43 -14.28
N ALA A 19 -3.45 7.78 -15.17
CA ALA A 19 -2.08 8.20 -15.48
C ALA A 19 -2.04 9.61 -16.10
N ALA A 20 -3.02 9.97 -16.94
CA ALA A 20 -3.13 11.33 -17.49
C ALA A 20 -3.43 12.37 -16.39
N ILE A 21 -4.35 12.07 -15.47
CA ILE A 21 -4.65 12.94 -14.32
C ILE A 21 -3.40 13.12 -13.45
N SER A 22 -2.69 12.05 -13.13
CA SER A 22 -1.46 12.11 -12.34
C SER A 22 -0.45 13.11 -12.92
N ARG A 23 -0.25 13.07 -14.25
CA ARG A 23 0.61 14.05 -14.96
C ARG A 23 0.07 15.47 -14.89
N ILE A 24 -1.24 15.66 -15.12
CA ILE A 24 -1.88 16.98 -15.12
C ILE A 24 -1.74 17.68 -13.77
N ILE A 25 -1.91 16.95 -12.68
CA ILE A 25 -1.76 17.51 -11.33
C ILE A 25 -0.31 17.57 -10.85
N GLY A 26 0.67 17.23 -11.69
CA GLY A 26 2.10 17.34 -11.37
C GLY A 26 2.63 16.25 -10.44
N ILE A 27 1.95 15.10 -10.35
CA ILE A 27 2.43 13.90 -9.65
C ILE A 27 2.96 12.93 -10.70
N GLY A 28 4.27 12.81 -10.85
CA GLY A 28 4.91 12.07 -11.95
C GLY A 28 4.93 10.54 -11.79
N ALA A 29 4.21 9.98 -10.80
CA ALA A 29 4.18 8.54 -10.52
C ALA A 29 2.77 8.07 -10.17
N LEU A 30 2.50 6.77 -10.43
CA LEU A 30 1.20 6.13 -10.22
C LEU A 30 1.38 4.75 -9.62
N ASP A 31 0.80 4.50 -8.46
CA ASP A 31 0.65 3.17 -7.91
C ASP A 31 -0.51 2.46 -8.59
N ILE A 32 -0.32 1.22 -8.97
CA ILE A 32 -1.31 0.45 -9.70
C ILE A 32 -1.67 -0.86 -8.97
N SER A 33 -2.79 -1.44 -9.36
CA SER A 33 -3.29 -2.69 -8.77
C SER A 33 -4.02 -3.54 -9.80
N THR A 34 -4.48 -4.71 -9.37
CA THR A 34 -5.47 -5.50 -10.12
C THR A 34 -6.91 -5.17 -9.71
N LYS A 35 -7.12 -4.11 -8.92
CA LYS A 35 -8.42 -3.79 -8.34
C LYS A 35 -9.21 -2.79 -9.19
N GLY A 36 -10.42 -3.16 -9.56
CA GLY A 36 -11.38 -2.28 -10.21
C GLY A 36 -11.03 -1.90 -11.66
N ARG A 37 -11.73 -0.90 -12.20
CA ARG A 37 -11.55 -0.43 -13.58
C ARG A 37 -10.18 0.21 -13.86
N PRO A 38 -9.58 0.97 -12.91
CA PRO A 38 -8.24 1.52 -13.09
C PRO A 38 -7.13 0.49 -12.78
N GLY A 39 -7.44 -0.79 -12.79
CA GLY A 39 -6.50 -1.87 -12.52
C GLY A 39 -6.13 -2.68 -13.76
N LEU A 40 -5.12 -3.52 -13.58
CA LEU A 40 -4.79 -4.59 -14.53
C LEU A 40 -5.74 -5.76 -14.32
N ASP A 41 -6.04 -6.50 -15.39
CA ASP A 41 -6.73 -7.79 -15.28
C ASP A 41 -5.81 -8.81 -14.59
N LYS A 42 -6.21 -9.30 -13.41
CA LYS A 42 -5.41 -10.23 -12.60
C LYS A 42 -5.15 -11.55 -13.32
N ALA A 43 -6.16 -12.08 -14.02
CA ALA A 43 -6.02 -13.36 -14.71
C ALA A 43 -5.06 -13.24 -15.89
N GLN A 44 -5.14 -12.14 -16.65
CA GLN A 44 -4.22 -11.84 -17.73
C GLN A 44 -2.79 -11.62 -17.23
N LEU A 45 -2.60 -10.86 -16.16
CA LEU A 45 -1.28 -10.66 -15.53
C LEU A 45 -0.66 -11.99 -15.12
N LEU A 46 -1.44 -12.84 -14.44
CA LEU A 46 -0.94 -14.16 -14.00
C LEU A 46 -0.74 -15.14 -15.15
N ALA A 47 -1.39 -14.96 -16.30
CA ALA A 47 -1.18 -15.77 -17.49
C ALA A 47 0.04 -15.31 -18.30
N ASP A 48 0.23 -14.01 -18.47
CA ASP A 48 1.34 -13.39 -19.21
C ASP A 48 1.87 -12.12 -18.49
N PRO A 49 2.78 -12.29 -17.53
CA PRO A 49 3.36 -11.17 -16.79
C PRO A 49 4.09 -10.13 -17.66
N ARG A 50 4.69 -10.58 -18.77
CA ARG A 50 5.44 -9.68 -19.64
C ARG A 50 4.52 -8.80 -20.48
N ALA A 51 3.45 -9.34 -21.03
CA ALA A 51 2.44 -8.54 -21.73
C ALA A 51 1.78 -7.51 -20.78
N ALA A 52 1.55 -7.87 -19.51
CA ALA A 52 1.10 -6.91 -18.50
C ALA A 52 2.12 -5.78 -18.26
N ALA A 53 3.41 -6.09 -18.25
CA ALA A 53 4.48 -5.08 -18.11
C ALA A 53 4.54 -4.11 -19.31
N GLU A 54 4.37 -4.62 -20.53
CA GLU A 54 4.30 -3.79 -21.76
C GLU A 54 3.12 -2.80 -21.69
N ARG A 55 1.97 -3.24 -21.18
CA ARG A 55 0.82 -2.36 -20.95
C ARG A 55 1.13 -1.26 -19.96
N VAL A 56 1.84 -1.58 -18.88
CA VAL A 56 2.26 -0.57 -17.88
C VAL A 56 3.26 0.41 -18.49
N ALA A 57 4.22 -0.05 -19.26
CA ALA A 57 5.19 0.81 -19.94
C ALA A 57 4.51 1.81 -20.91
N ALA A 58 3.40 1.42 -21.54
CA ALA A 58 2.63 2.28 -22.42
C ALA A 58 1.95 3.47 -21.72
N LEU A 59 1.80 3.44 -20.39
CA LEU A 59 1.23 4.55 -19.60
C LEU A 59 2.13 5.79 -19.56
N GLN A 60 3.43 5.63 -19.83
CA GLN A 60 4.43 6.71 -19.80
C GLN A 60 4.42 7.49 -18.47
N VAL A 61 4.25 6.76 -17.38
CA VAL A 61 4.32 7.27 -15.99
C VAL A 61 5.18 6.31 -15.18
N LYS A 62 5.91 6.82 -14.20
CA LYS A 62 6.65 5.96 -13.26
C LYS A 62 5.66 5.16 -12.42
N VAL A 63 5.88 3.85 -12.29
CA VAL A 63 5.09 2.97 -11.41
C VAL A 63 5.99 2.44 -10.32
N PRO A 64 6.02 3.08 -9.14
CA PRO A 64 6.91 2.67 -8.05
C PRO A 64 6.42 1.44 -7.30
N ASN A 65 5.11 1.22 -7.27
CA ASN A 65 4.51 0.21 -6.43
C ASN A 65 3.31 -0.48 -7.08
N PHE A 66 3.11 -1.75 -6.75
CA PHE A 66 2.00 -2.57 -7.19
C PHE A 66 1.27 -3.22 -6.00
N TYR A 67 -0.04 -2.98 -5.92
CA TYR A 67 -0.90 -3.67 -4.97
C TYR A 67 -1.37 -5.00 -5.54
N HIS A 68 -0.90 -6.09 -4.94
CA HIS A 68 -1.35 -7.43 -5.26
C HIS A 68 -2.32 -7.97 -4.20
N HIS A 69 -3.42 -8.53 -4.64
CA HIS A 69 -4.40 -9.15 -3.78
C HIS A 69 -4.47 -10.66 -4.03
N PHE A 70 -4.07 -11.46 -3.03
CA PHE A 70 -4.26 -12.91 -3.08
C PHE A 70 -5.75 -13.24 -2.90
N GLY A 71 -6.28 -14.12 -3.75
CA GLY A 71 -7.70 -14.45 -3.72
C GLY A 71 -8.62 -13.32 -4.23
N ASP A 72 -9.90 -13.40 -3.91
CA ASP A 72 -10.93 -12.50 -4.43
C ASP A 72 -11.45 -11.49 -3.39
N ASN A 73 -11.17 -11.72 -2.10
CA ASN A 73 -11.55 -10.84 -0.99
C ASN A 73 -10.60 -11.03 0.20
N LEU A 74 -10.77 -10.22 1.27
CA LEU A 74 -9.89 -10.23 2.45
C LEU A 74 -9.81 -11.57 3.18
N ALA A 75 -10.82 -12.44 3.06
CA ALA A 75 -10.84 -13.75 3.72
C ALA A 75 -10.25 -14.84 2.84
N ASP A 76 -10.36 -14.69 1.51
CA ASP A 76 -9.91 -15.70 0.57
C ASP A 76 -8.41 -15.65 0.39
N ARG A 77 -7.74 -16.78 0.58
CA ARG A 77 -6.28 -16.92 0.41
C ARG A 77 -5.43 -15.91 1.18
N ASN A 78 -5.96 -15.38 2.31
CA ASN A 78 -5.22 -14.45 3.15
C ASN A 78 -4.02 -15.13 3.84
N LEU A 79 -3.01 -14.36 4.24
CA LEU A 79 -1.74 -14.91 4.74
C LEU A 79 -1.88 -15.66 6.06
N ALA A 80 -2.91 -15.35 6.87
CA ALA A 80 -3.20 -16.04 8.11
C ALA A 80 -4.04 -17.33 7.93
N LEU A 81 -4.46 -17.64 6.68
CA LEU A 81 -5.23 -18.85 6.37
C LEU A 81 -4.30 -20.02 6.04
N PRO A 82 -4.25 -21.07 6.87
CA PRO A 82 -3.42 -22.24 6.60
C PRO A 82 -3.77 -22.93 5.26
N GLY A 83 -2.75 -23.47 4.59
CA GLY A 83 -2.93 -24.28 3.38
C GLY A 83 -2.98 -23.49 2.06
N THR A 84 -3.04 -22.18 2.09
CA THR A 84 -3.12 -21.34 0.87
C THR A 84 -1.76 -20.90 0.34
N ILE A 85 -0.70 -20.98 1.14
CA ILE A 85 0.61 -20.39 0.85
C ILE A 85 1.25 -20.89 -0.45
N GLY A 86 1.11 -22.17 -0.79
CA GLY A 86 1.65 -22.70 -2.04
C GLY A 86 1.01 -22.10 -3.30
N ALA A 87 -0.28 -21.74 -3.23
CA ALA A 87 -0.94 -21.03 -4.32
C ALA A 87 -0.52 -19.55 -4.36
N ASN A 88 -0.38 -18.92 -3.20
CA ASN A 88 0.09 -17.53 -3.08
C ASN A 88 1.52 -17.38 -3.58
N ALA A 89 2.42 -18.33 -3.27
CA ALA A 89 3.80 -18.36 -3.74
C ALA A 89 3.89 -18.41 -5.28
N ARG A 90 3.09 -19.28 -5.91
CA ARG A 90 3.03 -19.38 -7.39
C ARG A 90 2.50 -18.11 -8.06
N ASP A 91 1.51 -17.46 -7.46
CA ASP A 91 1.01 -16.19 -7.98
C ASP A 91 2.05 -15.08 -7.79
N LEU A 92 2.72 -15.04 -6.62
CA LEU A 92 3.74 -14.04 -6.33
C LEU A 92 4.92 -14.13 -7.30
N GLU A 93 5.39 -15.33 -7.66
CA GLU A 93 6.47 -15.51 -8.65
C GLU A 93 6.13 -14.83 -9.98
N LYS A 94 4.87 -14.96 -10.44
CA LYS A 94 4.41 -14.29 -11.67
C LYS A 94 4.31 -12.77 -11.49
N VAL A 95 3.83 -12.32 -10.34
CA VAL A 95 3.74 -10.90 -10.02
C VAL A 95 5.13 -10.27 -9.92
N LEU A 96 6.11 -10.96 -9.35
CA LEU A 96 7.51 -10.52 -9.31
C LEU A 96 8.12 -10.46 -10.71
N THR A 97 7.86 -11.47 -11.56
CA THR A 97 8.26 -11.45 -12.98
C THR A 97 7.68 -10.22 -13.71
N PHE A 98 6.41 -9.89 -13.45
CA PHE A 98 5.78 -8.68 -13.97
C PHE A 98 6.46 -7.43 -13.45
N ALA A 99 6.71 -7.35 -12.14
CA ALA A 99 7.31 -6.19 -11.50
C ALA A 99 8.73 -5.90 -12.04
N ASP A 100 9.56 -6.93 -12.17
CA ASP A 100 10.90 -6.80 -12.74
C ASP A 100 10.85 -6.31 -14.20
N ALA A 101 9.95 -6.86 -15.01
CA ALA A 101 9.79 -6.45 -16.41
C ALA A 101 9.25 -5.01 -16.54
N ALA A 102 8.44 -4.54 -15.59
CA ALA A 102 7.87 -3.20 -15.57
C ALA A 102 8.74 -2.17 -14.82
N GLY A 103 9.82 -2.59 -14.15
CA GLY A 103 10.66 -1.73 -13.32
C GLY A 103 9.98 -1.23 -12.04
N ILE A 104 9.08 -2.03 -11.47
CA ILE A 104 8.34 -1.72 -10.24
C ILE A 104 9.22 -2.09 -9.03
N ALA A 105 9.43 -1.14 -8.14
CA ALA A 105 10.34 -1.30 -7.01
C ALA A 105 9.74 -2.07 -5.83
N THR A 106 8.43 -1.90 -5.57
CA THR A 106 7.76 -2.51 -4.42
C THR A 106 6.45 -3.19 -4.81
N ILE A 107 6.13 -4.28 -4.13
CA ILE A 107 4.84 -4.96 -4.22
C ILE A 107 4.29 -5.07 -2.82
N PHE A 108 3.07 -4.58 -2.58
CA PHE A 108 2.44 -4.82 -1.30
C PHE A 108 1.20 -5.72 -1.40
N PHE A 109 0.93 -6.38 -0.31
CA PHE A 109 -0.28 -7.18 -0.09
C PHE A 109 -0.76 -7.05 1.36
N LEU A 110 -1.97 -7.51 1.63
CA LEU A 110 -2.57 -7.41 2.96
C LEU A 110 -2.12 -8.55 3.87
N PRO A 111 -1.96 -8.32 5.18
CA PRO A 111 -1.44 -9.31 6.12
C PRO A 111 -2.41 -10.48 6.35
N GLY A 112 -3.70 -10.27 6.12
CA GLY A 112 -4.75 -11.25 6.40
C GLY A 112 -5.61 -10.87 7.59
N ILE A 113 -6.60 -11.72 7.88
CA ILE A 113 -7.58 -11.53 8.94
C ILE A 113 -7.48 -12.62 10.00
N ILE A 114 -8.17 -12.43 11.14
CA ILE A 114 -8.40 -13.52 12.08
C ILE A 114 -9.51 -14.40 11.49
N ASN A 115 -9.16 -15.63 11.10
CA ASN A 115 -10.12 -16.54 10.51
C ASN A 115 -11.04 -17.16 11.58
N PRO A 116 -12.25 -17.68 11.22
CA PRO A 116 -13.15 -18.32 12.17
C PRO A 116 -12.44 -19.41 12.99
N GLY A 117 -12.55 -19.32 14.32
CA GLY A 117 -11.91 -20.25 15.26
C GLY A 117 -10.43 -19.99 15.55
N GLN A 118 -9.86 -18.95 14.97
CA GLN A 118 -8.47 -18.56 15.14
C GLN A 118 -8.34 -17.43 16.17
N SER A 119 -7.38 -17.49 17.05
CA SER A 119 -6.96 -16.36 17.89
C SER A 119 -6.06 -15.40 17.09
N ARG A 120 -5.87 -14.17 17.57
CA ARG A 120 -4.92 -13.21 16.98
C ARG A 120 -3.50 -13.77 16.95
N SER A 121 -3.05 -14.42 18.02
CA SER A 121 -1.71 -15.03 18.09
C SER A 121 -1.53 -16.14 17.05
N GLU A 122 -2.53 -16.99 16.85
CA GLU A 122 -2.51 -18.01 15.79
C GLU A 122 -2.52 -17.41 14.39
N ALA A 123 -3.30 -16.35 14.17
CA ALA A 123 -3.29 -15.61 12.91
C ALA A 123 -1.92 -14.98 12.61
N THR A 124 -1.30 -14.34 13.62
CA THR A 124 0.03 -13.76 13.52
C THR A 124 1.08 -14.84 13.21
N ALA A 125 1.04 -15.98 13.89
CA ALA A 125 1.96 -17.07 13.64
C ALA A 125 1.82 -17.68 12.24
N ALA A 126 0.58 -17.93 11.78
CA ALA A 126 0.31 -18.46 10.45
C ALA A 126 0.74 -17.48 9.34
N ALA A 127 0.47 -16.18 9.53
CA ALA A 127 0.91 -15.14 8.60
C ALA A 127 2.43 -15.03 8.56
N ALA A 128 3.12 -15.13 9.70
CA ALA A 128 4.59 -15.11 9.75
C ALA A 128 5.20 -16.27 8.94
N GLU A 129 4.66 -17.47 9.06
CA GLU A 129 5.13 -18.61 8.25
C GLU A 129 4.85 -18.42 6.75
N SER A 130 3.67 -17.88 6.40
CA SER A 130 3.35 -17.54 5.03
C SER A 130 4.30 -16.49 4.47
N ILE A 131 4.59 -15.42 5.21
CA ILE A 131 5.48 -14.33 4.80
C ILE A 131 6.90 -14.85 4.57
N LYS A 132 7.44 -15.72 5.42
CA LYS A 132 8.77 -16.31 5.23
C LYS A 132 8.89 -17.04 3.88
N VAL A 133 7.86 -17.81 3.51
CA VAL A 133 7.82 -18.49 2.21
C VAL A 133 7.78 -17.47 1.06
N LEU A 134 6.99 -16.40 1.20
CA LEU A 134 6.91 -15.35 0.17
C LEU A 134 8.23 -14.57 0.05
N LEU A 135 8.91 -14.30 1.16
CA LEU A 135 10.25 -13.68 1.13
C LEU A 135 11.29 -14.59 0.48
N ASP A 136 11.21 -15.91 0.68
CA ASP A 136 12.09 -16.85 0.00
C ASP A 136 11.84 -16.87 -1.52
N VAL A 137 10.59 -16.76 -1.97
CA VAL A 137 10.27 -16.58 -3.39
C VAL A 137 10.80 -15.25 -3.94
N ALA A 138 10.72 -14.17 -3.17
CA ALA A 138 11.10 -12.83 -3.63
C ALA A 138 12.62 -12.60 -3.71
N LYS A 139 13.44 -13.38 -3.04
CA LYS A 139 14.90 -13.16 -2.92
C LYS A 139 15.66 -13.08 -4.25
N ASP A 140 15.13 -13.72 -5.29
CA ASP A 140 15.77 -13.80 -6.63
C ASP A 140 15.24 -12.72 -7.60
N PHE A 141 14.42 -11.77 -7.10
CA PHE A 141 13.80 -10.69 -7.86
C PHE A 141 14.24 -9.32 -7.34
N SER A 142 14.09 -8.29 -8.17
CA SER A 142 14.50 -6.92 -7.82
C SER A 142 13.48 -6.19 -6.96
N ALA A 143 12.18 -6.50 -7.14
CA ALA A 143 11.11 -5.86 -6.41
C ALA A 143 11.05 -6.33 -4.95
N GLU A 144 10.99 -5.40 -4.02
CA GLU A 144 10.82 -5.68 -2.60
C GLU A 144 9.34 -5.94 -2.28
N ILE A 145 9.06 -7.01 -1.54
CA ILE A 145 7.69 -7.27 -1.06
C ILE A 145 7.48 -6.68 0.33
N CYS A 146 6.29 -6.12 0.55
CA CYS A 146 5.90 -5.56 1.83
C CYS A 146 4.43 -5.84 2.15
N ILE A 147 4.02 -5.62 3.39
CA ILE A 147 2.62 -5.75 3.81
C ILE A 147 2.06 -4.39 4.21
N GLU A 148 0.77 -4.18 3.96
CA GLU A 148 0.04 -3.04 4.48
C GLU A 148 -0.81 -3.46 5.68
N PRO A 149 -0.41 -3.09 6.91
CA PRO A 149 -1.25 -3.27 8.09
C PRO A 149 -2.51 -2.41 7.99
N ILE A 150 -3.69 -3.03 7.99
CA ILE A 150 -4.96 -2.34 7.82
C ILE A 150 -5.93 -2.63 8.96
N ILE A 151 -6.90 -1.75 9.16
CA ILE A 151 -8.07 -2.04 10.02
C ILE A 151 -8.76 -3.31 9.54
N ARG A 152 -9.38 -4.08 10.47
CA ARG A 152 -10.02 -5.38 10.23
C ARG A 152 -9.07 -6.52 9.86
N SER A 153 -7.76 -6.29 9.89
CA SER A 153 -6.76 -7.36 9.83
C SER A 153 -6.41 -7.87 11.22
N PHE A 154 -5.56 -8.88 11.33
CA PHE A 154 -4.99 -9.22 12.64
C PHE A 154 -3.93 -8.21 13.09
N ALA A 155 -3.32 -7.48 12.16
CA ALA A 155 -2.22 -6.54 12.38
C ALA A 155 -2.72 -5.08 12.55
N GLU A 156 -3.58 -4.86 13.55
CA GLU A 156 -4.23 -3.56 13.79
C GLU A 156 -3.50 -2.67 14.80
N SER A 157 -2.41 -3.13 15.41
CA SER A 157 -1.66 -2.33 16.38
C SER A 157 -0.19 -2.25 16.02
N PRO A 158 0.50 -1.13 16.33
CA PRO A 158 1.94 -1.02 16.10
C PRO A 158 2.73 -2.16 16.72
N ALA A 159 2.36 -2.62 17.93
CA ALA A 159 3.05 -3.73 18.60
C ALA A 159 2.93 -5.08 17.87
N VAL A 160 1.76 -5.40 17.30
CA VAL A 160 1.57 -6.63 16.50
C VAL A 160 2.33 -6.55 15.18
N VAL A 161 2.36 -5.34 14.57
CA VAL A 161 3.14 -5.12 13.35
C VAL A 161 4.63 -5.27 13.61
N GLU A 162 5.14 -4.69 14.70
CA GLU A 162 6.54 -4.83 15.13
C GLU A 162 6.90 -6.30 15.37
N GLU A 163 6.04 -7.04 16.10
CA GLU A 163 6.21 -8.49 16.32
C GLU A 163 6.31 -9.25 14.99
N LEU A 164 5.48 -8.90 14.00
CA LEU A 164 5.49 -9.57 12.70
C LEU A 164 6.75 -9.25 11.90
N VAL A 165 7.20 -8.00 11.93
CA VAL A 165 8.48 -7.59 11.33
C VAL A 165 9.66 -8.29 11.98
N ASP A 166 9.71 -8.32 13.31
CA ASP A 166 10.78 -9.00 14.06
C ASP A 166 10.87 -10.50 13.74
N ARG A 167 9.72 -11.16 13.54
CA ARG A 167 9.66 -12.59 13.21
C ARG A 167 10.06 -12.92 11.77
N THR A 168 9.89 -11.98 10.85
CA THR A 168 9.96 -12.30 9.42
C THR A 168 10.95 -11.45 8.64
N GLY A 169 11.27 -10.24 9.09
CA GLY A 169 12.03 -9.25 8.33
C GLY A 169 11.22 -8.54 7.24
N ILE A 170 9.89 -8.77 7.16
CA ILE A 170 9.06 -8.12 6.14
C ILE A 170 9.05 -6.60 6.30
N ARG A 171 9.08 -5.89 5.18
CA ARG A 171 8.93 -4.44 5.15
C ARG A 171 7.45 -4.04 5.10
N LEU A 172 7.19 -2.76 5.27
CA LEU A 172 5.84 -2.21 5.38
C LEU A 172 5.49 -1.28 4.21
N ALA A 173 4.28 -1.43 3.66
CA ALA A 173 3.55 -0.34 3.05
C ALA A 173 2.78 0.33 4.18
N LEU A 174 3.31 1.45 4.69
CA LEU A 174 2.81 2.04 5.93
C LEU A 174 1.80 3.15 5.62
N ASP A 175 0.55 2.95 6.08
CA ASP A 175 -0.51 3.96 6.09
C ASP A 175 -0.86 4.31 7.54
N TYR A 176 -0.53 5.52 7.96
CA TYR A 176 -0.83 6.02 9.30
C TYR A 176 -2.32 6.08 9.59
N SER A 177 -3.15 6.26 8.57
CA SER A 177 -4.59 6.42 8.73
C SER A 177 -5.25 5.23 9.42
N HIS A 178 -4.77 4.01 9.16
CA HIS A 178 -5.30 2.80 9.77
C HIS A 178 -5.08 2.76 11.29
N PHE A 179 -3.95 3.23 11.76
CA PHE A 179 -3.64 3.28 13.19
C PHE A 179 -4.32 4.47 13.87
N VAL A 180 -4.30 5.66 13.25
CA VAL A 180 -4.95 6.86 13.77
C VAL A 180 -6.46 6.65 13.89
N CYS A 181 -7.09 5.98 12.94
CA CYS A 181 -8.51 5.60 13.00
C CYS A 181 -8.82 4.74 14.23
N LEU A 182 -7.89 3.89 14.66
CA LEU A 182 -8.00 3.05 15.86
C LEU A 182 -7.60 3.77 17.15
N GLY A 183 -7.20 5.05 17.08
CA GLY A 183 -6.88 5.89 18.23
C GLY A 183 -5.41 5.90 18.63
N TYR A 184 -4.50 5.33 17.83
CA TYR A 184 -3.07 5.49 18.07
C TYR A 184 -2.60 6.88 17.71
N THR A 185 -1.71 7.45 18.53
CA THR A 185 -1.07 8.73 18.23
C THR A 185 0.04 8.56 17.20
N GLN A 186 0.41 9.67 16.54
CA GLN A 186 1.49 9.66 15.56
C GLN A 186 2.81 9.15 16.17
N GLU A 187 3.13 9.56 17.39
CA GLU A 187 4.34 9.13 18.11
C GLU A 187 4.38 7.62 18.40
N GLN A 188 3.22 6.98 18.51
CA GLN A 188 3.14 5.52 18.67
C GLN A 188 3.36 4.77 17.35
N ILE A 189 3.15 5.44 16.21
CA ILE A 189 3.28 4.87 14.87
C ILE A 189 4.67 5.15 14.29
N ASP A 190 5.26 6.31 14.59
CA ASP A 190 6.53 6.79 14.07
C ASP A 190 7.67 5.73 14.10
N PRO A 191 7.80 4.90 15.15
CA PRO A 191 8.83 3.83 15.16
C PRO A 191 8.73 2.86 13.98
N LEU A 192 7.56 2.67 13.37
CA LEU A 192 7.38 1.79 12.21
C LEU A 192 7.99 2.35 10.93
N CYS A 193 8.29 3.66 10.86
CA CYS A 193 8.88 4.30 9.67
C CYS A 193 10.21 3.64 9.25
N ARG A 194 11.00 3.14 10.20
CA ARG A 194 12.26 2.43 9.90
C ARG A 194 12.07 1.17 9.06
N HIS A 195 10.86 0.62 9.05
CA HIS A 195 10.50 -0.59 8.31
C HIS A 195 9.78 -0.29 7.00
N ALA A 196 9.51 0.99 6.68
CA ALA A 196 8.76 1.37 5.48
C ALA A 196 9.54 1.07 4.20
N ALA A 197 8.95 0.30 3.28
CA ALA A 197 9.36 0.16 1.89
C ALA A 197 8.48 1.00 0.96
N HIS A 198 7.25 1.29 1.40
CA HIS A 198 6.28 2.12 0.71
C HIS A 198 5.42 2.89 1.72
N ILE A 199 4.88 4.04 1.31
CA ILE A 199 4.06 4.90 2.20
C ILE A 199 2.77 5.28 1.48
N HIS A 200 1.63 5.13 2.17
CA HIS A 200 0.37 5.73 1.77
C HIS A 200 0.10 7.01 2.58
N LEU A 201 -0.41 8.02 1.91
CA LEU A 201 -0.74 9.33 2.49
C LEU A 201 -2.24 9.57 2.39
N ARG A 202 -2.91 9.53 3.51
CA ARG A 202 -4.32 9.87 3.66
C ARG A 202 -4.54 10.45 5.04
N GLN A 203 -5.34 11.51 5.12
CA GLN A 203 -5.67 12.10 6.41
C GLN A 203 -6.73 11.27 7.13
N ALA A 204 -6.62 11.18 8.44
CA ALA A 204 -7.51 10.41 9.29
C ALA A 204 -7.75 11.12 10.65
N SER A 205 -8.75 10.64 11.36
CA SER A 205 -9.01 10.98 12.76
C SER A 205 -9.51 9.74 13.49
N MET A 206 -9.52 9.75 14.83
CA MET A 206 -10.02 8.63 15.62
C MET A 206 -11.46 8.29 15.20
N GLY A 207 -11.70 7.02 14.85
CA GLY A 207 -12.96 6.49 14.36
C GLY A 207 -13.23 6.75 12.86
N LYS A 208 -12.36 7.48 12.16
CA LYS A 208 -12.56 7.82 10.76
C LYS A 208 -11.26 7.58 9.95
N LEU A 209 -11.29 6.57 9.10
CA LEU A 209 -10.12 6.13 8.32
C LEU A 209 -9.70 7.16 7.26
N GLN A 210 -10.65 7.86 6.67
CA GLN A 210 -10.38 8.96 5.74
C GLN A 210 -11.08 10.24 6.24
N GLU A 211 -10.32 11.31 6.38
CA GLU A 211 -10.81 12.61 6.80
C GLU A 211 -10.34 13.69 5.82
N ARG A 212 -11.03 14.80 5.73
CA ARG A 212 -10.55 15.96 5.00
C ARG A 212 -9.21 16.43 5.57
N PHE A 213 -8.30 16.84 4.72
CA PHE A 213 -6.95 17.26 5.11
C PHE A 213 -6.95 18.25 6.29
N ALA A 214 -7.83 19.26 6.25
CA ALA A 214 -7.91 20.30 7.28
C ALA A 214 -8.53 19.85 8.61
N ARG A 215 -9.09 18.63 8.69
CA ARG A 215 -9.83 18.15 9.88
C ARG A 215 -9.19 16.94 10.55
N GLY A 216 -8.22 16.33 9.93
CA GLY A 216 -7.58 15.16 10.49
C GLY A 216 -6.48 15.49 11.49
N SER A 217 -5.93 14.48 12.09
CA SER A 217 -4.97 14.58 13.20
C SER A 217 -3.53 14.22 12.81
N ILE A 218 -3.28 13.76 11.58
CA ILE A 218 -1.92 13.44 11.12
C ILE A 218 -1.18 14.74 10.75
N ASN A 219 -0.05 14.97 11.39
CA ASN A 219 0.86 16.07 11.05
C ASN A 219 1.82 15.62 9.95
N PHE A 220 1.47 15.86 8.68
CA PHE A 220 2.27 15.41 7.53
C PHE A 220 3.68 16.02 7.47
N PRO A 221 3.90 17.33 7.72
CA PRO A 221 5.27 17.86 7.80
C PRO A 221 6.14 17.14 8.83
N ALA A 222 5.61 16.78 9.99
CA ALA A 222 6.34 15.98 10.98
C ALA A 222 6.60 14.55 10.46
N LEU A 223 5.58 13.90 9.87
CA LEU A 223 5.74 12.58 9.25
C LEU A 223 6.83 12.56 8.17
N PHE A 224 6.85 13.54 7.28
CA PHE A 224 7.89 13.64 6.25
C PHE A 224 9.29 13.79 6.86
N GLY A 225 9.40 14.53 7.97
CA GLY A 225 10.64 14.61 8.74
C GLY A 225 11.05 13.26 9.32
N THR A 226 10.14 12.55 9.97
CA THR A 226 10.38 11.21 10.54
C THR A 226 10.82 10.20 9.46
N LEU A 227 10.18 10.21 8.30
CA LEU A 227 10.54 9.35 7.17
C LEU A 227 11.94 9.65 6.65
N ARG A 228 12.27 10.93 6.43
CA ARG A 228 13.61 11.35 6.03
C ARG A 228 14.66 10.89 7.04
N ASP A 229 14.39 11.12 8.32
CA ASP A 229 15.35 10.82 9.41
C ASP A 229 15.50 9.30 9.62
N SER A 230 14.51 8.49 9.21
CA SER A 230 14.62 7.02 9.14
C SER A 230 15.29 6.49 7.87
N GLY A 231 15.73 7.39 6.95
CA GLY A 231 16.40 7.03 5.71
C GLY A 231 15.46 6.61 4.57
N TYR A 232 14.16 6.85 4.70
CA TYR A 232 13.22 6.56 3.62
C TYR A 232 13.33 7.61 2.50
N ASP A 233 13.52 7.16 1.26
CA ASP A 233 13.65 8.02 0.07
C ASP A 233 12.68 7.62 -1.07
N GLY A 234 11.80 6.66 -0.81
CA GLY A 234 10.86 6.07 -1.76
C GLY A 234 9.67 6.97 -2.14
N ALA A 235 8.65 6.32 -2.72
CA ALA A 235 7.41 6.95 -3.12
C ALA A 235 6.47 7.16 -1.93
N LEU A 236 5.78 8.31 -1.93
CA LEU A 236 4.70 8.66 -1.03
C LEU A 236 3.40 8.68 -1.84
N ALA A 237 2.60 7.63 -1.75
CA ALA A 237 1.39 7.46 -2.54
C ALA A 237 0.18 8.14 -1.89
N ILE A 238 -0.36 9.15 -2.53
CA ILE A 238 -1.59 9.81 -2.05
C ILE A 238 -2.77 8.90 -2.33
N GLU A 239 -3.51 8.53 -1.28
CA GLU A 239 -4.56 7.52 -1.31
C GLU A 239 -5.90 8.04 -0.74
N TYR A 240 -6.39 9.15 -1.22
CA TYR A 240 -7.80 9.50 -0.99
C TYR A 240 -8.69 8.68 -1.93
N VAL A 241 -9.76 8.08 -1.41
CA VAL A 241 -10.60 7.14 -2.16
C VAL A 241 -12.09 7.43 -2.00
N HIS A 242 -12.90 7.05 -3.00
CA HIS A 242 -14.34 6.97 -2.89
C HIS A 242 -14.74 5.55 -2.50
N GLN A 243 -15.09 5.35 -1.22
CA GLN A 243 -15.55 4.04 -0.73
C GLN A 243 -16.67 4.20 0.29
N ASP A 244 -17.81 3.56 0.05
CA ASP A 244 -19.01 3.66 0.88
C ASP A 244 -18.74 3.18 2.32
N PHE A 245 -18.00 2.10 2.48
CA PHE A 245 -17.69 1.55 3.80
C PHE A 245 -16.79 2.45 4.66
N LEU A 246 -16.17 3.47 4.07
CA LEU A 246 -15.38 4.50 4.73
C LEU A 246 -16.17 5.78 4.98
N ASN A 247 -17.44 5.85 4.54
CA ASN A 247 -18.22 7.09 4.45
C ASN A 247 -17.50 8.19 3.66
N ALA A 248 -16.71 7.81 2.64
CA ALA A 248 -15.88 8.68 1.84
C ALA A 248 -16.44 8.94 0.43
N SER A 249 -17.62 8.43 0.11
CA SER A 249 -18.24 8.55 -1.22
C SER A 249 -18.54 9.98 -1.63
N SER A 250 -18.69 10.89 -0.65
CA SER A 250 -18.95 12.32 -0.86
C SER A 250 -17.71 13.20 -0.75
N ASP A 251 -16.53 12.63 -0.47
CA ASP A 251 -15.29 13.39 -0.36
C ASP A 251 -14.81 13.83 -1.74
N ASP A 252 -14.27 15.04 -1.82
CA ASP A 252 -13.62 15.54 -3.03
C ASP A 252 -12.18 15.02 -3.10
N VAL A 253 -12.02 13.81 -3.63
CA VAL A 253 -10.74 13.11 -3.76
C VAL A 253 -9.70 13.95 -4.50
N MET A 254 -10.11 14.71 -5.52
CA MET A 254 -9.19 15.54 -6.30
C MET A 254 -8.66 16.70 -5.46
N THR A 255 -9.54 17.44 -4.78
CA THR A 255 -9.12 18.56 -3.92
C THR A 255 -8.22 18.07 -2.78
N GLU A 256 -8.56 16.97 -2.12
CA GLU A 256 -7.75 16.41 -1.03
C GLU A 256 -6.37 15.93 -1.55
N THR A 257 -6.34 15.31 -2.72
CA THR A 257 -5.09 14.90 -3.39
C THR A 257 -4.18 16.09 -3.70
N VAL A 258 -4.74 17.15 -4.26
CA VAL A 258 -3.99 18.39 -4.58
C VAL A 258 -3.49 19.07 -3.31
N THR A 259 -4.32 19.11 -2.26
CA THR A 259 -3.94 19.68 -0.96
C THR A 259 -2.77 18.92 -0.33
N MET A 260 -2.79 17.58 -0.37
CA MET A 260 -1.69 16.75 0.11
C MET A 260 -0.41 16.97 -0.70
N ARG A 261 -0.53 17.03 -2.04
CA ARG A 261 0.59 17.36 -2.94
C ARG A 261 1.23 18.70 -2.55
N ASP A 262 0.41 19.72 -2.35
CA ASP A 262 0.89 21.07 -2.05
C ASP A 262 1.54 21.13 -0.65
N CYS A 263 1.02 20.36 0.30
CA CYS A 263 1.65 20.19 1.62
C CYS A 263 3.06 19.58 1.50
N PHE A 264 3.21 18.49 0.74
CA PHE A 264 4.52 17.86 0.52
C PHE A 264 5.49 18.81 -0.20
N ASN A 265 5.05 19.47 -1.27
CA ASN A 265 5.87 20.38 -2.03
C ASN A 265 6.34 21.59 -1.18
N GLY A 266 5.45 22.12 -0.32
CA GLY A 266 5.79 23.18 0.62
C GLY A 266 6.83 22.73 1.64
N TRP A 267 6.70 21.54 2.19
CA TRP A 267 7.69 20.95 3.09
C TRP A 267 9.03 20.72 2.40
N ALA A 268 9.04 20.14 1.21
CA ALA A 268 10.25 19.85 0.45
C ALA A 268 11.02 21.12 0.06
N ALA A 269 10.32 22.21 -0.25
CA ALA A 269 10.91 23.50 -0.57
C ALA A 269 11.48 24.24 0.65
N GLY A 270 10.89 24.04 1.84
CA GLY A 270 11.32 24.70 3.08
C GLY A 270 12.33 23.90 3.92
N GLY A 271 12.58 22.66 3.56
CA GLY A 271 13.44 21.72 4.30
C GLY A 271 14.87 21.55 3.75
N ALA A 272 15.34 22.49 2.91
CA ALA A 272 16.73 22.54 2.44
C ALA A 272 17.63 23.30 3.39
#